data_d160a597591486bdb853b8c783404c61
#
_entry.id   d160a597591486bdb853b8c783404c61
#
_cell.length_a   1.000
_cell.length_b   1.000
_cell.length_c   1.000
_cell.angle_alpha   90.00
_cell.angle_beta   90.00
_cell.angle_gamma   90.00
#
_symmetry.space_group_name_H-M   'P 1'
#
loop_
_entity.id
_entity.type
_entity.pdbx_description
1 polymer ?
#
loop_
_entity_poly.entity_id
_entity_poly.type
_entity_poly.pdbx_seq_one_letter_code
_entity_poly.pdbx_strand_id
1 'polypeptide(L)'
;TTRLPEGSAPPMYQRSHSIKADVVIPKSGANGVIVAEGGSGGGFSLYLENGIPVYEYNFFAQSYYRIASTKALAPGKHSIVVDYQQTPREGRHGIGGPVTISVNGDMVAQGQVEKVVPYRFSATETFDIGMDLGSTVSPRYNEKAPYAFTGQIDTVTIDLKD
;
A
#
# COMPACT_ATOMS: atom_id res chain seq x y z
N THR A 1 12.33 2.32 10.44
CA THR A 1 11.38 3.22 9.76
C THR A 1 12.14 4.12 8.80
N THR A 2 11.67 4.21 7.57
CA THR A 2 12.25 5.08 6.54
C THR A 2 11.19 6.05 6.06
N ARG A 3 11.56 7.30 5.96
CA ARG A 3 10.74 8.37 5.43
C ARG A 3 11.46 9.06 4.28
N LEU A 4 10.80 9.20 3.14
CA LEU A 4 11.32 9.91 1.98
C LEU A 4 10.33 10.97 1.52
N PRO A 5 10.80 12.16 1.11
CA PRO A 5 9.93 13.08 0.37
C PRO A 5 9.37 12.38 -0.86
N GLU A 6 8.11 12.63 -1.19
CA GLU A 6 7.44 11.98 -2.32
C GLU A 6 8.23 12.13 -3.62
N GLY A 7 8.87 13.29 -3.84
CA GLY A 7 9.69 13.52 -5.02
C GLY A 7 10.97 12.69 -5.11
N SER A 8 11.35 12.01 -4.02
CA SER A 8 12.50 11.09 -3.97
C SER A 8 12.06 9.62 -3.94
N ALA A 9 10.77 9.38 -3.91
CA ALA A 9 10.19 8.02 -3.93
C ALA A 9 10.20 7.44 -5.35
N PRO A 10 10.08 6.10 -5.48
CA PRO A 10 9.91 5.48 -6.79
C PRO A 10 8.71 6.08 -7.53
N PRO A 11 8.83 6.41 -8.84
CA PRO A 11 7.74 7.02 -9.59
C PRO A 11 6.67 5.99 -9.99
N MET A 12 5.76 5.71 -9.06
CA MET A 12 4.75 4.65 -9.21
C MET A 12 3.45 5.13 -9.89
N TYR A 13 3.33 6.41 -10.18
CA TYR A 13 2.11 7.01 -10.74
C TYR A 13 1.76 6.45 -12.10
N GLN A 14 0.51 5.98 -12.25
CA GLN A 14 -0.03 5.41 -13.50
C GLN A 14 0.91 4.41 -14.18
N ARG A 15 1.59 3.59 -13.40
CA ARG A 15 2.61 2.65 -13.86
C ARG A 15 2.44 1.31 -13.16
N SER A 16 2.51 0.23 -13.93
CA SER A 16 2.53 -1.12 -13.39
C SER A 16 3.73 -1.29 -12.46
N HIS A 17 3.48 -1.86 -11.30
CA HIS A 17 4.53 -2.08 -10.31
C HIS A 17 4.13 -3.19 -9.34
N SER A 18 5.12 -3.70 -8.63
CA SER A 18 4.87 -4.58 -7.48
C SER A 18 5.57 -4.04 -6.24
N ILE A 19 4.96 -4.32 -5.09
CA ILE A 19 5.51 -4.07 -3.76
C ILE A 19 5.68 -5.42 -3.10
N LYS A 20 6.91 -5.78 -2.74
CA LYS A 20 7.20 -6.98 -1.97
C LYS A 20 7.67 -6.60 -0.57
N ALA A 21 6.98 -7.08 0.44
CA ALA A 21 7.34 -6.88 1.83
C ALA A 21 7.62 -8.22 2.50
N ASP A 22 8.85 -8.38 3.00
CA ASP A 22 9.23 -9.52 3.84
C ASP A 22 9.08 -9.10 5.29
N VAL A 23 8.19 -9.77 6.02
CA VAL A 23 7.81 -9.40 7.39
C VAL A 23 7.87 -10.59 8.33
N VAL A 24 8.01 -10.32 9.61
CA VAL A 24 7.91 -11.31 10.69
C VAL A 24 6.74 -10.92 11.58
N ILE A 25 5.78 -11.82 11.73
CA ILE A 25 4.60 -11.65 12.57
C ILE A 25 4.88 -12.28 13.94
N PRO A 26 4.77 -11.52 15.02
CA PRO A 26 4.95 -12.06 16.37
C PRO A 26 3.76 -12.96 16.76
N LYS A 27 3.94 -13.75 17.82
CA LYS A 27 2.90 -14.66 18.33
C LYS A 27 1.61 -13.93 18.70
N SER A 28 1.71 -12.68 19.11
CA SER A 28 0.57 -11.82 19.45
C SER A 28 -0.18 -11.27 18.23
N GLY A 29 0.29 -11.57 17.01
CA GLY A 29 -0.23 -10.97 15.79
C GLY A 29 0.38 -9.59 15.50
N ALA A 30 -0.03 -8.97 14.41
CA ALA A 30 0.47 -7.65 14.05
C ALA A 30 -0.64 -6.78 13.44
N ASN A 31 -0.45 -5.48 13.60
CA ASN A 31 -1.25 -4.41 13.00
C ASN A 31 -0.31 -3.34 12.46
N GLY A 32 -0.86 -2.45 11.64
CA GLY A 32 -0.16 -1.24 11.25
C GLY A 32 0.37 -1.23 9.84
N VAL A 33 0.89 -0.07 9.47
CA VAL A 33 1.31 0.23 8.11
C VAL A 33 2.68 -0.35 7.81
N ILE A 34 2.77 -1.08 6.71
CA ILE A 34 4.03 -1.61 6.17
C ILE A 34 4.67 -0.57 5.25
N VAL A 35 3.89 -0.04 4.30
CA VAL A 35 4.34 1.02 3.40
C VAL A 35 3.16 1.91 3.03
N ALA A 36 3.39 3.21 2.97
CA ALA A 36 2.41 4.19 2.53
C ALA A 36 3.08 5.30 1.72
N GLU A 37 2.35 5.86 0.77
CA GLU A 37 2.75 7.04 0.01
C GLU A 37 1.56 7.98 -0.12
N GLY A 38 1.79 9.28 0.07
CA GLY A 38 0.74 10.29 0.04
C GLY A 38 0.09 10.50 1.39
N GLY A 39 -1.18 10.87 1.38
CA GLY A 39 -1.92 11.19 2.60
C GLY A 39 -3.43 11.27 2.35
N SER A 40 -4.12 12.07 3.16
CA SER A 40 -5.59 12.18 3.14
C SER A 40 -6.15 12.70 1.82
N GLY A 41 -5.37 13.45 1.05
CA GLY A 41 -5.76 13.97 -0.26
C GLY A 41 -5.52 13.03 -1.43
N GLY A 42 -4.82 11.92 -1.22
CA GLY A 42 -4.51 10.92 -2.24
C GLY A 42 -3.28 10.12 -1.88
N GLY A 43 -3.27 8.85 -2.22
CA GLY A 43 -2.15 7.97 -1.95
C GLY A 43 -2.54 6.51 -1.86
N PHE A 44 -1.60 5.67 -1.46
CA PHE A 44 -1.85 4.27 -1.19
C PHE A 44 -1.21 3.83 0.13
N SER A 45 -1.73 2.75 0.68
CA SER A 45 -1.19 2.13 1.90
C SER A 45 -1.34 0.62 1.84
N LEU A 46 -0.26 -0.07 2.19
CA LEU A 46 -0.28 -1.50 2.49
C LEU A 46 -0.14 -1.65 4.00
N TYR A 47 -1.14 -2.22 4.65
CA TYR A 47 -1.18 -2.35 6.09
C TYR A 47 -1.80 -3.67 6.54
N LEU A 48 -1.59 -4.02 7.80
CA LEU A 48 -2.30 -5.11 8.47
C LEU A 48 -3.38 -4.52 9.37
N GLU A 49 -4.61 -5.01 9.21
CA GLU A 49 -5.73 -4.73 10.11
C GLU A 49 -6.13 -6.04 10.77
N ASN A 50 -5.87 -6.15 12.08
CA ASN A 50 -6.04 -7.39 12.82
C ASN A 50 -5.32 -8.59 12.18
N GLY A 51 -4.11 -8.35 11.70
CA GLY A 51 -3.29 -9.35 11.00
C GLY A 51 -3.65 -9.60 9.54
N ILE A 52 -4.71 -9.00 9.04
CA ILE A 52 -5.20 -9.19 7.67
C ILE A 52 -4.49 -8.22 6.72
N PRO A 53 -3.81 -8.69 5.67
CA PRO A 53 -3.23 -7.81 4.67
C PRO A 53 -4.28 -7.03 3.91
N VAL A 54 -4.09 -5.72 3.83
CA VAL A 54 -4.96 -4.77 3.13
C VAL A 54 -4.11 -3.85 2.28
N TYR A 55 -4.48 -3.70 1.02
CA TYR A 55 -4.03 -2.62 0.16
C TYR A 55 -5.18 -1.65 -0.05
N GLU A 56 -4.95 -0.37 0.20
CA GLU A 56 -5.96 0.67 0.02
C GLU A 56 -5.41 1.82 -0.80
N TYR A 57 -6.15 2.22 -1.82
CA TYR A 57 -5.83 3.35 -2.68
C TYR A 57 -6.84 4.48 -2.47
N ASN A 58 -6.33 5.66 -2.15
CA ASN A 58 -7.12 6.87 -1.93
C ASN A 58 -7.03 7.73 -3.20
N PHE A 59 -8.15 7.86 -3.91
CA PHE A 59 -8.27 8.76 -5.07
C PHE A 59 -8.88 10.08 -4.64
N PHE A 60 -8.03 11.08 -4.37
CA PHE A 60 -8.40 12.45 -4.02
C PHE A 60 -9.45 12.57 -2.89
N ALA A 61 -9.46 11.69 -1.93
CA ALA A 61 -10.48 11.60 -0.88
C ALA A 61 -11.92 11.45 -1.41
N GLN A 62 -12.07 11.17 -2.69
CA GLN A 62 -13.38 10.98 -3.35
C GLN A 62 -13.77 9.51 -3.43
N SER A 63 -12.80 8.63 -3.59
CA SER A 63 -13.00 7.19 -3.66
C SER A 63 -11.85 6.46 -2.98
N TYR A 64 -12.20 5.39 -2.28
CA TYR A 64 -11.24 4.50 -1.61
C TYR A 64 -11.42 3.10 -2.15
N TYR A 65 -10.35 2.53 -2.71
CA TYR A 65 -10.36 1.17 -3.24
C TYR A 65 -9.61 0.29 -2.27
N ARG A 66 -10.35 -0.60 -1.61
CA ARG A 66 -9.81 -1.48 -0.57
C ARG A 66 -9.79 -2.92 -1.06
N ILE A 67 -8.61 -3.50 -1.12
CA ILE A 67 -8.40 -4.91 -1.46
C ILE A 67 -7.84 -5.59 -0.20
N ALA A 68 -8.54 -6.58 0.32
CA ALA A 68 -8.19 -7.23 1.58
C ALA A 68 -8.27 -8.74 1.48
N SER A 69 -7.33 -9.42 2.13
CA SER A 69 -7.41 -10.86 2.36
C SER A 69 -8.58 -11.19 3.29
N THR A 70 -9.01 -12.44 3.28
CA THR A 70 -10.03 -12.95 4.21
C THR A 70 -9.43 -13.57 5.46
N LYS A 71 -8.11 -13.77 5.50
CA LYS A 71 -7.40 -14.45 6.60
C LYS A 71 -6.26 -13.60 7.13
N ALA A 72 -6.14 -13.60 8.45
CA ALA A 72 -4.98 -13.03 9.12
C ALA A 72 -3.73 -13.87 8.88
N LEU A 73 -2.56 -13.21 8.88
CA LEU A 73 -1.27 -13.88 8.82
C LEU A 73 -0.99 -14.62 10.13
N ALA A 74 -0.55 -15.86 10.01
CA ALA A 74 -0.07 -16.63 11.16
C ALA A 74 1.27 -16.04 11.67
N PRO A 75 1.65 -16.29 12.94
CA PRO A 75 2.99 -15.94 13.41
C PRO A 75 4.08 -16.53 12.54
N GLY A 76 5.20 -15.82 12.40
CA GLY A 76 6.35 -16.23 11.63
C GLY A 76 6.64 -15.33 10.43
N LYS A 77 7.53 -15.80 9.56
CA LYS A 77 7.97 -15.06 8.37
C LYS A 77 6.96 -15.19 7.23
N HIS A 78 6.67 -14.07 6.58
CA HIS A 78 5.80 -14.03 5.41
C HIS A 78 6.36 -13.06 4.37
N SER A 79 6.13 -13.41 3.09
CA SER A 79 6.36 -12.52 1.96
C SER A 79 5.01 -12.07 1.41
N ILE A 80 4.74 -10.78 1.49
CA ILE A 80 3.52 -10.17 0.97
C ILE A 80 3.87 -9.46 -0.34
N VAL A 81 3.15 -9.77 -1.42
CA VAL A 81 3.34 -9.10 -2.71
C VAL A 81 2.03 -8.45 -3.13
N VAL A 82 2.09 -7.15 -3.37
CA VAL A 82 1.01 -6.40 -4.03
C VAL A 82 1.44 -6.15 -5.45
N ASP A 83 0.65 -6.63 -6.41
CA ASP A 83 0.90 -6.42 -7.83
C ASP A 83 -0.19 -5.56 -8.44
N TYR A 84 0.20 -4.42 -9.00
CA TYR A 84 -0.67 -3.49 -9.71
C TYR A 84 -0.35 -3.50 -11.19
N GLN A 85 -1.38 -3.72 -12.01
CA GLN A 85 -1.28 -3.72 -13.46
C GLN A 85 -1.98 -2.50 -14.03
N GLN A 86 -1.23 -1.56 -14.57
CA GLN A 86 -1.80 -0.38 -15.21
C GLN A 86 -2.55 -0.77 -16.49
N THR A 87 -3.84 -0.48 -16.54
CA THR A 87 -4.62 -0.61 -17.77
C THR A 87 -4.06 0.35 -18.82
N PRO A 88 -3.92 -0.09 -20.10
CA PRO A 88 -3.46 0.79 -21.17
C PRO A 88 -4.30 2.07 -21.24
N ARG A 89 -3.63 3.21 -21.20
CA ARG A 89 -4.30 4.51 -21.07
C ARG A 89 -4.95 5.01 -22.36
N GLU A 90 -4.38 4.68 -23.49
CA GLU A 90 -4.85 5.15 -24.81
C GLU A 90 -5.08 6.68 -24.84
N GLY A 91 -4.15 7.44 -24.27
CA GLY A 91 -4.24 8.89 -24.14
C GLY A 91 -5.07 9.41 -22.95
N ARG A 92 -5.77 8.54 -22.22
CA ARG A 92 -6.54 8.91 -21.03
C ARG A 92 -5.67 8.93 -19.77
N HIS A 93 -5.96 9.83 -18.86
CA HIS A 93 -5.29 9.93 -17.57
C HIS A 93 -6.20 9.48 -16.42
N GLY A 94 -5.60 9.02 -15.33
CA GLY A 94 -6.33 8.64 -14.12
C GLY A 94 -7.04 7.29 -14.20
N ILE A 95 -6.81 6.48 -15.21
CA ILE A 95 -7.31 5.10 -15.29
C ILE A 95 -6.42 4.22 -14.43
N GLY A 96 -7.04 3.39 -13.60
CA GLY A 96 -6.36 2.42 -12.77
C GLY A 96 -6.21 1.06 -13.42
N GLY A 97 -6.30 0.02 -12.63
CA GLY A 97 -6.16 -1.35 -13.09
C GLY A 97 -6.34 -2.36 -11.97
N PRO A 98 -6.19 -3.65 -12.28
CA PRO A 98 -6.31 -4.71 -11.29
C PRO A 98 -5.16 -4.70 -10.29
N VAL A 99 -5.49 -5.08 -9.07
CA VAL A 99 -4.55 -5.28 -7.97
C VAL A 99 -4.73 -6.68 -7.41
N THR A 100 -3.63 -7.38 -7.17
CA THR A 100 -3.63 -8.66 -6.46
C THR A 100 -2.74 -8.57 -5.23
N ILE A 101 -3.12 -9.29 -4.18
CA ILE A 101 -2.28 -9.51 -3.00
C ILE A 101 -1.96 -11.00 -2.95
N SER A 102 -0.69 -11.35 -2.85
CA SER A 102 -0.22 -12.71 -2.64
C SER A 102 0.56 -12.79 -1.33
N VAL A 103 0.44 -13.91 -0.64
CA VAL A 103 1.20 -14.21 0.57
C VAL A 103 1.90 -15.54 0.36
N ASN A 104 3.23 -15.53 0.47
CA ASN A 104 4.07 -16.71 0.28
C ASN A 104 3.82 -17.42 -1.07
N GLY A 105 3.54 -16.63 -2.12
CA GLY A 105 3.28 -17.13 -3.47
C GLY A 105 1.82 -17.46 -3.78
N ASP A 106 0.92 -17.47 -2.78
CA ASP A 106 -0.50 -17.77 -2.98
C ASP A 106 -1.31 -16.47 -3.04
N MET A 107 -2.13 -16.31 -4.07
CA MET A 107 -3.02 -15.16 -4.19
C MET A 107 -4.11 -15.25 -3.13
N VAL A 108 -4.19 -14.21 -2.28
CA VAL A 108 -5.14 -14.15 -1.16
C VAL A 108 -6.21 -13.09 -1.35
N ALA A 109 -6.02 -12.15 -2.27
CA ALA A 109 -7.00 -11.11 -2.57
C ALA A 109 -6.78 -10.57 -3.98
N GLN A 110 -7.86 -10.07 -4.59
CA GLN A 110 -7.81 -9.33 -5.85
C GLN A 110 -8.93 -8.32 -5.90
N GLY A 111 -8.72 -7.26 -6.67
CA GLY A 111 -9.70 -6.21 -6.85
C GLY A 111 -9.27 -5.22 -7.92
N GLN A 112 -10.04 -4.15 -8.05
CA GLN A 112 -9.79 -3.08 -9.01
C GLN A 112 -9.59 -1.75 -8.29
N VAL A 113 -8.55 -1.04 -8.69
CA VAL A 113 -8.44 0.39 -8.46
C VAL A 113 -8.90 1.06 -9.75
N GLU A 114 -10.11 1.60 -9.78
CA GLU A 114 -10.71 2.11 -11.02
C GLU A 114 -10.06 3.41 -11.47
N LYS A 115 -9.74 4.28 -10.51
CA LYS A 115 -9.15 5.59 -10.76
C LYS A 115 -7.88 5.77 -9.96
N VAL A 116 -6.86 6.29 -10.60
CA VAL A 116 -5.57 6.61 -9.97
C VAL A 116 -5.24 8.08 -10.16
N VAL A 117 -4.52 8.64 -9.19
CA VAL A 117 -3.98 10.00 -9.28
C VAL A 117 -2.97 10.03 -10.42
N PRO A 118 -3.15 10.91 -11.44
CA PRO A 118 -2.33 10.86 -12.65
C PRO A 118 -0.90 11.39 -12.45
N TYR A 119 -0.66 12.11 -11.36
CA TYR A 119 0.63 12.73 -11.06
C TYR A 119 0.98 12.51 -9.59
N ARG A 120 1.68 13.46 -8.98
CA ARG A 120 2.05 13.43 -7.57
C ARG A 120 0.82 13.46 -6.66
N PHE A 121 0.83 12.67 -5.60
CA PHE A 121 -0.26 12.65 -4.61
C PHE A 121 -0.35 13.96 -3.83
N SER A 122 0.81 14.54 -3.49
CA SER A 122 0.90 15.72 -2.65
C SER A 122 2.21 16.47 -2.88
N ALA A 123 2.27 17.73 -2.44
CA ALA A 123 3.50 18.50 -2.37
C ALA A 123 4.22 18.35 -1.02
N THR A 124 3.53 17.87 0.00
CA THR A 124 3.99 17.90 1.40
C THR A 124 4.02 16.52 2.07
N GLU A 125 3.30 15.54 1.53
CA GLU A 125 3.28 14.19 2.07
C GLU A 125 4.51 13.39 1.65
N THR A 126 4.65 12.19 2.19
CA THR A 126 5.87 11.40 2.07
C THR A 126 5.59 9.96 1.65
N PHE A 127 6.66 9.27 1.27
CA PHE A 127 6.72 7.81 1.15
C PHE A 127 7.33 7.28 2.46
N ASP A 128 6.59 6.44 3.14
CA ASP A 128 6.95 5.95 4.48
C ASP A 128 6.95 4.43 4.54
N ILE A 129 7.89 3.87 5.31
CA ILE A 129 7.96 2.45 5.62
C ILE A 129 7.81 2.23 7.11
N GLY A 130 6.88 1.37 7.50
CA GLY A 130 6.62 1.00 8.88
C GLY A 130 5.65 1.89 9.62
N MET A 131 5.11 2.91 8.96
CA MET A 131 4.07 3.81 9.50
C MET A 131 3.54 4.70 8.38
N ASP A 132 2.53 5.50 8.68
CA ASP A 132 1.95 6.51 7.78
C ASP A 132 2.06 7.88 8.47
N LEU A 133 3.08 8.64 8.09
CA LEU A 133 3.39 9.93 8.68
C LEU A 133 2.67 11.06 7.93
N GLY A 134 2.41 12.16 8.63
CA GLY A 134 1.60 13.25 8.10
C GLY A 134 0.12 12.93 8.20
N SER A 135 -0.67 13.27 7.18
CA SER A 135 -2.07 12.86 7.12
C SER A 135 -2.19 11.41 6.64
N THR A 136 -3.12 10.66 7.20
CA THR A 136 -3.29 9.24 6.87
C THR A 136 -3.93 9.04 5.49
N VAL A 137 -3.43 8.07 4.74
CA VAL A 137 -4.00 7.67 3.45
C VAL A 137 -5.42 7.14 3.63
N SER A 138 -5.65 6.33 4.66
CA SER A 138 -6.95 5.72 4.92
C SER A 138 -7.64 6.33 6.15
N PRO A 139 -8.94 6.68 6.04
CA PRO A 139 -9.72 7.09 7.20
C PRO A 139 -9.94 5.95 8.20
N ARG A 140 -9.75 4.69 7.80
CA ARG A 140 -9.96 3.52 8.65
C ARG A 140 -9.01 3.48 9.86
N TYR A 141 -7.79 4.01 9.73
CA TYR A 141 -6.82 4.05 10.82
C TYR A 141 -6.44 5.48 11.26
N ASN A 142 -7.22 6.47 10.85
CA ASN A 142 -6.93 7.87 11.16
C ASN A 142 -6.78 8.13 12.67
N GLU A 143 -7.61 7.51 13.49
CA GLU A 143 -7.53 7.63 14.96
C GLU A 143 -6.31 6.90 15.55
N LYS A 144 -5.68 6.02 14.80
CA LYS A 144 -4.51 5.25 15.21
C LYS A 144 -3.21 5.81 14.64
N ALA A 145 -3.25 6.95 13.95
CA ALA A 145 -2.10 7.55 13.30
C ALA A 145 -0.91 7.69 14.26
N PRO A 146 0.32 7.42 13.81
CA PRO A 146 0.76 7.04 12.47
C PRO A 146 0.60 5.55 12.14
N TYR A 147 -0.15 4.81 12.93
CA TYR A 147 -0.45 3.39 12.77
C TYR A 147 0.80 2.54 12.50
N ALA A 148 1.77 2.67 13.37
CA ALA A 148 3.06 1.99 13.24
C ALA A 148 2.89 0.47 13.18
N PHE A 149 3.64 -0.18 12.30
CA PHE A 149 3.65 -1.63 12.18
C PHE A 149 4.21 -2.27 13.46
N THR A 150 3.46 -3.19 14.04
CA THR A 150 3.82 -3.85 15.31
C THR A 150 4.59 -5.15 15.14
N GLY A 151 4.75 -5.62 13.91
CA GLY A 151 5.66 -6.72 13.56
C GLY A 151 7.05 -6.20 13.19
N GLN A 152 7.82 -7.06 12.53
CA GLN A 152 9.14 -6.72 12.01
C GLN A 152 9.07 -6.66 10.48
N ILE A 153 9.66 -5.62 9.89
CA ILE A 153 9.85 -5.50 8.44
C ILE A 153 11.31 -5.79 8.16
N ASP A 154 11.59 -6.86 7.42
CA ASP A 154 12.96 -7.19 7.01
C ASP A 154 13.34 -6.40 5.76
N THR A 155 12.52 -6.45 4.73
CA THR A 155 12.74 -5.71 3.48
C THR A 155 11.43 -5.25 2.86
N VAL A 156 11.47 -4.14 2.12
CA VAL A 156 10.43 -3.71 1.18
C VAL A 156 11.10 -3.45 -0.15
N THR A 157 10.63 -4.12 -1.20
CA THR A 157 11.16 -3.99 -2.56
C THR A 157 10.06 -3.45 -3.47
N ILE A 158 10.36 -2.38 -4.19
CA ILE A 158 9.49 -1.81 -5.22
C ILE A 158 10.07 -2.19 -6.58
N ASP A 159 9.28 -2.87 -7.40
CA ASP A 159 9.65 -3.23 -8.76
C ASP A 159 8.73 -2.49 -9.75
N LEU A 160 9.32 -1.56 -10.50
CA LEU A 160 8.60 -0.80 -11.52
C LEU A 160 8.65 -1.57 -12.83
N LYS A 161 7.49 -1.67 -13.48
CA LYS A 161 7.35 -2.38 -14.76
C LYS A 161 7.01 -1.40 -15.86
N ASP A 162 7.50 -1.68 -17.03
CA ASP A 162 7.23 -0.88 -18.23
C ASP A 162 5.85 -1.20 -18.85
#